data_f3a9a15e47379065e4c0b59e2ff31080
#
_entry.id   f3a9a15e47379065e4c0b59e2ff31080
#
_cell.length_a   1.000
_cell.length_b   1.000
_cell.length_c   1.000
_cell.angle_alpha   90.00
_cell.angle_beta   90.00
_cell.angle_gamma   90.00
#
_symmetry.space_group_name_H-M   'P 1'
#
loop_
_entity.id
_entity.type
_entity.pdbx_description
1 polymer ?
#
loop_
_entity_poly.entity_id
_entity_poly.type
_entity_poly.pdbx_seq_one_letter_code
_entity_poly.pdbx_strand_id
1 'polypeptide(L)'
;SGLDPLMQREFLAMVREAREAGQTVLLSSHILTEIQHTADDVAVLAGGRIVAGGDVSSLKLSSVARLRAVLADTTADTVRAALSALPMLNDLDTEPTTSGDLVRVTATIRGEADTIVKALAQFTVRDLTIEEPDLEESILDLYARTDGTK
;
A
#
# COMPACT_ATOMS: atom_id res chain seq x y z
N SER A 1 19.72 6.44 16.22
CA SER A 1 19.39 6.14 17.63
C SER A 1 17.93 6.48 17.85
N GLY A 2 17.08 5.51 17.70
CA GLY A 2 15.66 5.64 18.01
C GLY A 2 15.39 5.37 19.49
N LEU A 3 14.21 5.72 19.95
CA LEU A 3 13.72 5.29 21.26
C LEU A 3 13.67 3.76 21.30
N ASP A 4 13.89 3.17 22.47
CA ASP A 4 13.60 1.77 22.76
C ASP A 4 12.13 1.47 22.39
N PRO A 5 11.81 0.30 21.84
CA PRO A 5 10.44 -0.07 21.48
C PRO A 5 9.41 0.10 22.61
N LEU A 6 9.84 -0.06 23.88
CA LEU A 6 8.96 0.17 25.02
C LEU A 6 8.65 1.66 25.18
N MET A 7 9.67 2.50 25.09
CA MET A 7 9.52 3.97 25.17
C MET A 7 8.70 4.53 23.99
N GLN A 8 8.84 3.95 22.79
CA GLN A 8 7.99 4.29 21.65
C GLN A 8 6.51 4.02 21.96
N ARG A 9 6.20 2.87 22.50
CA ARG A 9 4.82 2.49 22.85
C ARG A 9 4.23 3.43 23.89
N GLU A 10 5.00 3.79 24.91
CA GLU A 10 4.58 4.75 25.95
C GLU A 10 4.35 6.13 25.35
N PHE A 11 5.26 6.62 24.50
CA PHE A 11 5.09 7.88 23.79
C PHE A 11 3.81 7.91 22.94
N LEU A 12 3.57 6.87 22.15
CA LEU A 12 2.36 6.77 21.34
C LEU A 12 1.07 6.65 22.18
N ALA A 13 1.16 6.07 23.37
CA ALA A 13 0.04 6.06 24.33
C ALA A 13 -0.26 7.47 24.84
N MET A 14 0.77 8.23 25.23
CA MET A 14 0.61 9.63 25.66
C MET A 14 0.00 10.52 24.57
N VAL A 15 0.41 10.33 23.32
CA VAL A 15 -0.17 11.08 22.17
C VAL A 15 -1.64 10.76 22.03
N ARG A 16 -2.04 9.49 22.15
CA ARG A 16 -3.46 9.07 22.08
C ARG A 16 -4.27 9.66 23.23
N GLU A 17 -3.76 9.61 24.45
CA GLU A 17 -4.43 10.21 25.62
C GLU A 17 -4.64 11.71 25.45
N ALA A 18 -3.63 12.44 24.94
CA ALA A 18 -3.74 13.87 24.67
C ALA A 18 -4.83 14.16 23.62
N ARG A 19 -4.89 13.35 22.56
CA ARG A 19 -5.93 13.44 21.51
C ARG A 19 -7.32 13.16 22.08
N GLU A 20 -7.50 12.12 22.88
CA GLU A 20 -8.76 11.78 23.56
C GLU A 20 -9.22 12.90 24.52
N ALA A 21 -8.28 13.61 25.11
CA ALA A 21 -8.54 14.80 25.91
C ALA A 21 -8.87 16.06 25.07
N GLY A 22 -8.98 15.93 23.74
CA GLY A 22 -9.30 17.04 22.81
C GLY A 22 -8.14 17.98 22.52
N GLN A 23 -6.90 17.56 22.78
CA GLN A 23 -5.71 18.35 22.46
C GLN A 23 -5.26 18.10 21.02
N THR A 24 -4.75 19.13 20.37
CA THR A 24 -4.06 19.00 19.09
C THR A 24 -2.60 18.73 19.32
N VAL A 25 -2.08 17.63 18.75
CA VAL A 25 -0.68 17.25 18.85
C VAL A 25 -0.02 17.42 17.49
N LEU A 26 1.05 18.20 17.42
CA LEU A 26 1.90 18.30 16.25
C LEU A 26 3.15 17.43 16.46
N LEU A 27 3.31 16.44 15.59
CA LEU A 27 4.43 15.50 15.64
C LEU A 27 5.26 15.61 14.37
N SER A 28 6.58 15.63 14.49
CA SER A 28 7.51 15.50 13.39
C SER A 28 8.26 14.18 13.53
N SER A 29 8.16 13.33 12.55
CA SER A 29 8.87 12.04 12.49
C SER A 29 9.34 11.77 11.07
N HIS A 30 10.39 10.97 10.95
CA HIS A 30 10.81 10.38 9.69
C HIS A 30 10.42 8.89 9.62
N ILE A 31 9.77 8.36 10.66
CA ILE A 31 9.29 6.98 10.74
C ILE A 31 7.81 6.99 10.34
N LEU A 32 7.55 6.70 9.08
CA LEU A 32 6.23 6.85 8.48
C LEU A 32 5.21 5.84 9.03
N THR A 33 5.66 4.64 9.40
CA THR A 33 4.81 3.63 10.05
C THR A 33 4.24 4.09 11.39
N GLU A 34 4.98 4.89 12.17
CA GLU A 34 4.47 5.47 13.41
C GLU A 34 3.38 6.51 13.14
N ILE A 35 3.62 7.40 12.18
CA ILE A 35 2.68 8.43 11.74
C ILE A 35 1.40 7.80 11.24
N GLN A 36 1.51 6.75 10.44
CA GLN A 36 0.39 6.04 9.83
C GLN A 36 -0.63 5.50 10.83
N HIS A 37 -0.17 5.16 12.03
CA HIS A 37 -1.01 4.61 13.10
C HIS A 37 -1.41 5.62 14.18
N THR A 38 -0.88 6.85 14.11
CA THR A 38 -1.03 7.82 15.20
C THR A 38 -1.63 9.15 14.74
N ALA A 39 -1.32 9.59 13.52
CA ALA A 39 -1.79 10.85 12.99
C ALA A 39 -3.15 10.71 12.29
N ASP A 40 -3.97 11.74 12.39
CA ASP A 40 -5.19 11.90 11.59
C ASP A 40 -4.84 12.55 10.24
N ASP A 41 -4.06 13.64 10.29
CA ASP A 41 -3.58 14.38 9.13
C ASP A 41 -2.05 14.39 9.08
N VAL A 42 -1.52 14.46 7.89
CA VAL A 42 -0.08 14.61 7.65
C VAL A 42 0.21 15.72 6.66
N ALA A 43 1.37 16.34 6.80
CA ALA A 43 1.96 17.23 5.81
C ALA A 43 3.38 16.74 5.49
N VAL A 44 3.62 16.49 4.21
CA VAL A 44 4.93 16.06 3.70
C VAL A 44 5.72 17.27 3.25
N LEU A 45 6.90 17.46 3.85
CA LEU A 45 7.80 18.57 3.50
C LEU A 45 8.97 18.06 2.66
N ALA A 46 9.21 18.74 1.54
CA ALA A 46 10.38 18.53 0.71
C ALA A 46 10.90 19.87 0.20
N GLY A 47 12.22 20.09 0.26
CA GLY A 47 12.85 21.33 -0.19
C GLY A 47 12.26 22.60 0.48
N GLY A 48 11.82 22.50 1.74
CA GLY A 48 11.22 23.63 2.48
C GLY A 48 9.78 23.96 2.07
N ARG A 49 9.10 23.09 1.33
CA ARG A 49 7.71 23.28 0.89
C ARG A 49 6.86 22.08 1.27
N ILE A 50 5.56 22.29 1.50
CA ILE A 50 4.59 21.21 1.62
C ILE A 50 4.32 20.68 0.21
N VAL A 51 4.67 19.43 -0.04
CA VAL A 51 4.49 18.74 -1.33
C VAL A 51 3.24 17.88 -1.36
N ALA A 52 2.77 17.45 -0.19
CA ALA A 52 1.50 16.76 -0.02
C ALA A 52 0.97 17.01 1.39
N GLY A 53 -0.34 16.91 1.56
CA GLY A 53 -1.00 17.03 2.86
C GLY A 53 -2.45 16.59 2.79
N GLY A 54 -2.96 16.15 3.93
CA GLY A 54 -4.32 15.67 4.10
C GLY A 54 -4.41 14.54 5.09
N ASP A 55 -5.57 13.90 5.19
CA ASP A 55 -5.72 12.74 6.05
C ASP A 55 -4.89 11.55 5.55
N VAL A 56 -4.40 10.76 6.51
CA VAL A 56 -3.51 9.61 6.25
C VAL A 56 -4.16 8.59 5.30
N SER A 57 -5.46 8.35 5.42
CA SER A 57 -6.18 7.41 4.56
C SER A 57 -6.28 7.90 3.12
N SER A 58 -6.50 9.19 2.90
CA SER A 58 -6.53 9.79 1.55
C SER A 58 -5.18 9.71 0.86
N LEU A 59 -4.08 9.86 1.60
CA LEU A 59 -2.73 9.70 1.04
C LEU A 59 -2.43 8.26 0.65
N LYS A 60 -2.94 7.28 1.40
CA LYS A 60 -2.84 5.86 1.05
C LYS A 60 -3.72 5.46 -0.14
N LEU A 61 -4.96 5.98 -0.21
CA LEU A 61 -5.90 5.68 -1.30
C LEU A 61 -5.42 6.18 -2.67
N SER A 62 -4.52 7.16 -2.71
CA SER A 62 -3.87 7.58 -3.95
C SER A 62 -2.80 6.61 -4.45
N SER A 63 -2.48 5.63 -3.69
CA SER A 63 -1.44 4.63 -3.94
C SER A 63 -2.00 3.37 -4.61
N VAL A 64 -1.13 2.64 -5.24
CA VAL A 64 -1.44 1.47 -6.07
C VAL A 64 -1.20 0.21 -5.24
N ALA A 65 -2.25 -0.55 -4.89
CA ALA A 65 -2.07 -1.80 -4.16
C ALA A 65 -1.34 -2.85 -5.01
N ARG A 66 -0.53 -3.68 -4.38
CA ARG A 66 0.18 -4.80 -5.02
C ARG A 66 -0.59 -6.09 -4.84
N LEU A 67 -0.88 -6.74 -5.95
CA LEU A 67 -1.46 -8.08 -6.00
C LEU A 67 -0.36 -9.12 -6.16
N ARG A 68 -0.41 -10.15 -5.32
CA ARG A 68 0.29 -11.42 -5.53
C ARG A 68 -0.70 -12.55 -5.32
N ALA A 69 -0.77 -13.46 -6.27
CA ALA A 69 -1.56 -14.67 -6.12
C ALA A 69 -0.82 -15.90 -6.64
N VAL A 70 -1.16 -17.06 -6.11
CA VAL A 70 -0.71 -18.36 -6.61
C VAL A 70 -1.96 -19.19 -6.91
N LEU A 71 -2.09 -19.58 -8.16
CA LEU A 71 -3.26 -20.30 -8.68
C LEU A 71 -2.86 -21.73 -9.09
N ALA A 72 -3.75 -22.67 -8.85
CA ALA A 72 -3.60 -24.04 -9.27
C ALA A 72 -4.63 -24.41 -10.35
N ASP A 73 -4.41 -25.55 -11.01
CA ASP A 73 -5.30 -26.15 -12.00
C ASP A 73 -5.62 -25.20 -13.19
N THR A 74 -4.66 -24.35 -13.57
CA THR A 74 -4.81 -23.36 -14.63
C THR A 74 -3.48 -23.10 -15.34
N THR A 75 -3.49 -22.34 -16.43
CA THR A 75 -2.30 -21.92 -17.17
C THR A 75 -2.11 -20.41 -17.12
N ALA A 76 -0.85 -19.95 -17.27
CA ALA A 76 -0.53 -18.53 -17.28
C ALA A 76 -1.32 -17.75 -18.34
N ASP A 77 -1.50 -18.33 -19.53
CA ASP A 77 -2.25 -17.70 -20.62
C ASP A 77 -3.74 -17.56 -20.30
N THR A 78 -4.35 -18.58 -19.67
CA THR A 78 -5.75 -18.54 -19.25
C THR A 78 -5.97 -17.44 -18.20
N VAL A 79 -5.09 -17.38 -17.22
CA VAL A 79 -5.15 -16.34 -16.17
C VAL A 79 -4.92 -14.96 -16.77
N ARG A 80 -3.93 -14.80 -17.63
CA ARG A 80 -3.65 -13.53 -18.31
C ARG A 80 -4.85 -13.07 -19.13
N ALA A 81 -5.48 -13.94 -19.90
CA ALA A 81 -6.65 -13.60 -20.69
C ALA A 81 -7.83 -13.12 -19.81
N ALA A 82 -8.07 -13.80 -18.68
CA ALA A 82 -9.15 -13.43 -17.78
C ALA A 82 -8.91 -12.09 -17.06
N LEU A 83 -7.67 -11.81 -16.65
CA LEU A 83 -7.33 -10.64 -15.85
C LEU A 83 -7.01 -9.39 -16.71
N SER A 84 -6.52 -9.56 -17.95
CA SER A 84 -6.19 -8.43 -18.85
C SER A 84 -7.40 -7.57 -19.21
N ALA A 85 -8.61 -8.09 -19.07
CA ALA A 85 -9.84 -7.35 -19.32
C ALA A 85 -10.20 -6.35 -18.19
N LEU A 86 -9.49 -6.39 -17.05
CA LEU A 86 -9.76 -5.57 -15.89
C LEU A 86 -8.97 -4.24 -15.96
N PRO A 87 -9.63 -3.09 -16.19
CA PRO A 87 -8.96 -1.82 -16.44
C PRO A 87 -8.21 -1.27 -15.22
N MET A 88 -8.50 -1.79 -14.02
CA MET A 88 -7.87 -1.41 -12.76
C MET A 88 -6.53 -2.11 -12.52
N LEU A 89 -6.21 -3.16 -13.31
CA LEU A 89 -4.93 -3.87 -13.23
C LEU A 89 -3.90 -3.21 -14.15
N ASN A 90 -2.72 -2.97 -13.60
CA ASN A 90 -1.55 -2.54 -14.35
C ASN A 90 -0.41 -3.51 -14.06
N ASP A 91 0.60 -3.53 -14.91
CA ASP A 91 1.81 -4.34 -14.76
C ASP A 91 1.50 -5.83 -14.49
N LEU A 92 0.43 -6.33 -15.13
CA LEU A 92 0.02 -7.73 -14.96
C LEU A 92 1.09 -8.66 -15.52
N ASP A 93 1.63 -9.47 -14.65
CA ASP A 93 2.52 -10.55 -15.00
C ASP A 93 1.98 -11.90 -14.51
N THR A 94 2.15 -12.93 -15.35
CA THR A 94 1.68 -14.29 -15.06
C THR A 94 2.74 -15.28 -15.49
N GLU A 95 3.31 -15.99 -14.54
CA GLU A 95 4.39 -16.95 -14.77
C GLU A 95 4.06 -18.32 -14.19
N PRO A 96 4.38 -19.41 -14.89
CA PRO A 96 4.35 -20.73 -14.25
C PRO A 96 5.41 -20.79 -13.14
N THR A 97 5.10 -21.45 -12.04
CA THR A 97 6.11 -21.72 -11.01
C THR A 97 7.15 -22.72 -11.49
N THR A 98 8.29 -22.79 -10.83
CA THR A 98 9.40 -23.67 -11.18
C THR A 98 8.99 -25.16 -11.22
N SER A 99 7.97 -25.55 -10.46
CA SER A 99 7.38 -26.91 -10.49
C SER A 99 6.40 -27.13 -11.66
N GLY A 100 5.97 -26.05 -12.33
CA GLY A 100 5.04 -26.13 -13.47
C GLY A 100 3.57 -26.35 -13.11
N ASP A 101 3.26 -26.69 -11.87
CA ASP A 101 1.90 -27.05 -11.44
C ASP A 101 1.06 -25.85 -10.98
N LEU A 102 1.69 -24.70 -10.78
CA LEU A 102 1.06 -23.49 -10.26
C LEU A 102 1.40 -22.29 -11.14
N VAL A 103 0.54 -21.29 -11.13
CA VAL A 103 0.73 -20.00 -11.80
C VAL A 103 0.88 -18.92 -10.75
N ARG A 104 1.97 -18.17 -10.80
CA ARG A 104 2.16 -16.96 -10.03
C ARG A 104 1.60 -15.78 -10.80
N VAL A 105 0.85 -14.95 -10.11
CA VAL A 105 0.27 -13.70 -10.65
C VAL A 105 0.81 -12.55 -9.84
N THR A 106 1.32 -11.54 -10.50
CA THR A 106 1.66 -10.25 -9.89
C THR A 106 1.03 -9.13 -10.71
N ALA A 107 0.52 -8.13 -10.03
CA ALA A 107 -0.04 -6.93 -10.68
C ALA A 107 -0.09 -5.77 -9.70
N THR A 108 -0.36 -4.58 -10.22
CA THR A 108 -0.71 -3.41 -9.44
C THR A 108 -2.21 -3.10 -9.63
N ILE A 109 -2.89 -2.73 -8.53
CA ILE A 109 -4.33 -2.47 -8.50
C ILE A 109 -4.56 -0.98 -8.24
N ARG A 110 -5.38 -0.33 -9.08
CA ARG A 110 -5.90 1.02 -8.81
C ARG A 110 -7.39 0.94 -8.53
N GLY A 111 -7.79 1.18 -7.28
CA GLY A 111 -9.18 1.13 -6.85
C GLY A 111 -9.49 -0.06 -5.96
N GLU A 112 -10.76 -0.48 -5.94
CA GLU A 112 -11.25 -1.48 -5.00
C GLU A 112 -10.82 -2.90 -5.36
N ALA A 113 -10.42 -3.67 -4.35
CA ALA A 113 -9.98 -5.06 -4.51
C ALA A 113 -11.13 -6.03 -4.85
N ASP A 114 -12.39 -5.68 -4.59
CA ASP A 114 -13.56 -6.57 -4.74
C ASP A 114 -13.65 -7.21 -6.14
N THR A 115 -13.50 -6.40 -7.19
CA THR A 115 -13.54 -6.88 -8.57
C THR A 115 -12.44 -7.90 -8.86
N ILE A 116 -11.25 -7.69 -8.32
CA ILE A 116 -10.09 -8.58 -8.48
C ILE A 116 -10.31 -9.89 -7.74
N VAL A 117 -10.78 -9.81 -6.49
CA VAL A 117 -11.08 -11.01 -5.69
C VAL A 117 -12.13 -11.88 -6.40
N LYS A 118 -13.18 -11.27 -6.94
CA LYS A 118 -14.21 -11.98 -7.72
C LYS A 118 -13.66 -12.61 -9.00
N ALA A 119 -12.78 -11.91 -9.70
CA ALA A 119 -12.14 -12.44 -10.89
C ALA A 119 -11.19 -13.60 -10.56
N LEU A 120 -10.48 -13.55 -9.44
CA LEU A 120 -9.61 -14.65 -9.00
C LEU A 120 -10.40 -15.84 -8.47
N ALA A 121 -11.60 -15.62 -7.92
CA ALA A 121 -12.45 -16.68 -7.35
C ALA A 121 -12.92 -17.73 -8.38
N GLN A 122 -12.78 -17.48 -9.69
CA GLN A 122 -13.04 -18.48 -10.73
C GLN A 122 -11.91 -19.53 -10.84
N PHE A 123 -10.76 -19.30 -10.21
CA PHE A 123 -9.60 -20.19 -10.20
C PHE A 123 -9.43 -20.86 -8.84
N THR A 124 -8.65 -21.91 -8.79
CA THR A 124 -8.22 -22.53 -7.52
C THR A 124 -7.11 -21.69 -6.91
N VAL A 125 -7.47 -20.80 -6.01
CA VAL A 125 -6.52 -19.90 -5.32
C VAL A 125 -5.81 -20.67 -4.19
N ARG A 126 -4.49 -20.74 -4.24
CA ARG A 126 -3.63 -21.33 -3.20
C ARG A 126 -3.10 -20.30 -2.24
N ASP A 127 -2.79 -19.11 -2.76
CA ASP A 127 -2.32 -17.98 -1.99
C ASP A 127 -2.81 -16.70 -2.63
N LEU A 128 -3.16 -15.71 -1.81
CA LEU A 128 -3.60 -14.39 -2.25
C LEU A 128 -3.16 -13.35 -1.24
N THR A 129 -2.40 -12.40 -1.71
CA THR A 129 -1.98 -11.24 -0.95
C THR A 129 -2.32 -9.99 -1.72
N ILE A 130 -3.02 -9.06 -1.09
CA ILE A 130 -3.24 -7.71 -1.58
C ILE A 130 -2.65 -6.78 -0.54
N GLU A 131 -1.51 -6.18 -0.86
CA GLU A 131 -0.80 -5.25 0.00
C GLU A 131 -1.10 -3.83 -0.46
N GLU A 132 -1.71 -3.05 0.41
CA GLU A 132 -1.72 -1.60 0.21
C GLU A 132 -0.30 -1.10 0.44
N PRO A 133 0.22 -0.20 -0.41
CA PRO A 133 1.51 0.41 -0.16
C PRO A 133 1.46 1.12 1.18
N ASP A 134 2.54 1.04 1.89
CA ASP A 134 2.69 1.82 3.11
C ASP A 134 2.82 3.32 2.77
N LEU A 135 2.75 4.15 3.79
CA LEU A 135 2.87 5.59 3.62
C LEU A 135 4.24 5.99 3.04
N GLU A 136 5.26 5.17 3.28
CA GLU A 136 6.63 5.39 2.78
C GLU A 136 6.69 5.25 1.26
N GLU A 137 6.14 4.18 0.69
CA GLU A 137 6.04 3.99 -0.76
C GLU A 137 5.21 5.10 -1.41
N SER A 138 4.08 5.47 -0.79
CA SER A 138 3.21 6.55 -1.28
C SER A 138 3.94 7.90 -1.32
N ILE A 139 4.75 8.18 -0.34
CA ILE A 139 5.55 9.41 -0.26
C ILE A 139 6.72 9.38 -1.25
N LEU A 140 7.41 8.25 -1.41
CA LEU A 140 8.47 8.09 -2.42
C LEU A 140 7.94 8.32 -3.84
N ASP A 141 6.75 7.81 -4.15
CA ASP A 141 6.07 8.07 -5.42
C ASP A 141 5.76 9.56 -5.62
N LEU A 142 5.38 10.27 -4.57
CA LEU A 142 5.16 11.73 -4.61
C LEU A 142 6.46 12.48 -4.90
N TYR A 143 7.56 12.10 -4.28
CA TYR A 143 8.88 12.71 -4.56
C TYR A 143 9.31 12.48 -6.01
N ALA A 144 9.17 11.25 -6.52
CA ALA A 144 9.54 10.92 -7.89
C ALA A 144 8.76 11.75 -8.93
N ARG A 145 7.48 12.03 -8.67
CA ARG A 145 6.63 12.89 -9.52
C ARG A 145 7.02 14.36 -9.46
N THR A 146 7.48 14.83 -8.30
CA THR A 146 7.85 16.22 -8.08
C THR A 146 9.20 16.54 -8.72
N ASP A 147 10.15 15.61 -8.72
CA ASP A 147 11.47 15.77 -9.35
C ASP A 147 11.43 15.62 -10.88
N GLY A 148 10.44 14.94 -11.44
CA GLY A 148 10.26 14.77 -12.89
C GLY A 148 9.69 15.99 -13.63
N THR A 149 9.41 17.10 -12.95
CA THR A 149 8.84 18.33 -13.53
C THR A 149 9.87 19.47 -13.62
N LYS A 150 11.11 19.15 -13.97
CA LYS A 150 12.14 20.14 -14.34
C LYS A 150 12.46 20.05 -15.82
#